data_f7e4a14ade5310a42400c0a20e42932a
#
_entry.id   f7e4a14ade5310a42400c0a20e42932a
#
_cell.length_a   1.000
_cell.length_b   1.000
_cell.length_c   1.000
_cell.angle_alpha   90.00
_cell.angle_beta   90.00
_cell.angle_gamma   90.00
#
_symmetry.space_group_name_H-M   'P 1'
#
loop_
_entity.id
_entity.type
_entity.pdbx_description
1 polymer ?
#
loop_
_entity_poly.entity_id
_entity_poly.type
_entity_poly.pdbx_seq_one_letter_code
_entity_poly.pdbx_strand_id
1 'polypeptide(L)'
;MSESYYKPCRELEICNELIEKYFNTQQYEKCFEGHLVLAEQGYPLAECQIGYFYYDGLGVKKDPAKAVWWTRRAANHGDRDGQFNLAWFYEDAIGVEHDMEQAAFWYRKAALQDHDLAIDKCKELGISLDDAIADREGLRKVLKCRVFPLNYLPSYKYTVICSNYKGKWILSKHKKRDTWETQGGHIENGETPLEAAKREMFEESGIRVADVYPVCDYWGFNPFRCSNGMVFLAVVHSIGELPESEMQEIGMFDELPDNLTYPQTSPVLYREAEKLLRRISDA
;
A
#
# COMPACT_ATOMS: atom_id res chain seq x y z
N MET A 1 -11.69 1.50 -4.10
CA MET A 1 -11.29 0.69 -2.92
C MET A 1 -10.23 1.47 -2.17
N SER A 2 -10.36 1.67 -0.87
CA SER A 2 -9.32 2.30 -0.06
C SER A 2 -8.05 1.45 -0.13
N GLU A 3 -6.89 2.10 -0.33
CA GLU A 3 -5.61 1.40 -0.29
C GLU A 3 -5.46 0.72 1.08
N SER A 4 -5.21 -0.58 1.08
CA SER A 4 -4.95 -1.29 2.32
C SER A 4 -3.60 -0.86 2.89
N TYR A 5 -3.57 -0.44 4.16
CA TYR A 5 -2.32 -0.13 4.87
C TYR A 5 -1.63 -1.40 5.42
N TYR A 6 -2.29 -2.56 5.31
CA TYR A 6 -1.72 -3.84 5.69
C TYR A 6 -0.73 -4.36 4.65
N LYS A 7 0.27 -5.08 5.12
CA LYS A 7 1.19 -5.81 4.24
C LYS A 7 0.44 -6.95 3.56
N PRO A 8 0.74 -7.25 2.29
CA PRO A 8 0.16 -8.40 1.63
C PRO A 8 0.56 -9.68 2.38
N CYS A 9 -0.44 -10.44 2.77
CA CYS A 9 -0.28 -11.70 3.47
C CYS A 9 -1.56 -12.52 3.30
N ARG A 10 -1.49 -13.80 3.62
CA ARG A 10 -2.63 -14.71 3.47
C ARG A 10 -3.82 -14.29 4.32
N GLU A 11 -3.58 -13.76 5.51
CA GLU A 11 -4.61 -13.28 6.43
C GLU A 11 -5.40 -12.11 5.83
N LEU A 12 -4.72 -11.17 5.15
CA LEU A 12 -5.37 -10.04 4.47
C LEU A 12 -6.27 -10.54 3.33
N GLU A 13 -5.78 -11.49 2.52
CA GLU A 13 -6.57 -12.11 1.45
C GLU A 13 -7.85 -12.73 2.00
N ILE A 14 -7.75 -13.55 3.07
CA ILE A 14 -8.89 -14.18 3.69
C ILE A 14 -9.89 -13.14 4.23
N CYS A 15 -9.43 -12.07 4.91
CA CYS A 15 -10.32 -11.01 5.37
C CYS A 15 -11.08 -10.36 4.21
N ASN A 16 -10.41 -10.04 3.11
CA ASN A 16 -11.03 -9.46 1.93
C ASN A 16 -12.06 -10.42 1.30
N GLU A 17 -11.72 -11.70 1.14
CA GLU A 17 -12.64 -12.74 0.65
C GLU A 17 -13.88 -12.86 1.54
N LEU A 18 -13.72 -12.82 2.86
CA LEU A 18 -14.82 -12.91 3.81
C LEU A 18 -15.76 -11.69 3.71
N ILE A 19 -15.20 -10.49 3.53
CA ILE A 19 -15.99 -9.26 3.34
C ILE A 19 -16.76 -9.34 2.01
N GLU A 20 -16.09 -9.65 0.92
CA GLU A 20 -16.73 -9.71 -0.40
C GLU A 20 -17.80 -10.80 -0.48
N LYS A 21 -17.51 -11.98 0.04
CA LYS A 21 -18.38 -13.16 -0.09
C LYS A 21 -19.52 -13.17 0.92
N TYR A 22 -19.28 -12.77 2.16
CA TYR A 22 -20.25 -12.94 3.24
C TYR A 22 -20.79 -11.63 3.79
N PHE A 23 -19.95 -10.62 4.04
CA PHE A 23 -20.43 -9.35 4.61
C PHE A 23 -21.33 -8.62 3.62
N ASN A 24 -20.90 -8.45 2.38
CA ASN A 24 -21.66 -7.76 1.33
C ASN A 24 -22.96 -8.48 0.94
N THR A 25 -23.05 -9.77 1.24
CA THR A 25 -24.25 -10.60 1.02
C THR A 25 -25.07 -10.83 2.30
N GLN A 26 -24.76 -10.09 3.38
CA GLN A 26 -25.45 -10.15 4.68
C GLN A 26 -25.41 -11.52 5.39
N GLN A 27 -24.45 -12.37 5.03
CA GLN A 27 -24.20 -13.65 5.70
C GLN A 27 -23.27 -13.44 6.91
N TYR A 28 -23.66 -12.58 7.85
CA TYR A 28 -22.81 -12.05 8.92
C TYR A 28 -22.23 -13.11 9.85
N GLU A 29 -22.99 -14.18 10.15
CA GLU A 29 -22.51 -15.27 11.00
C GLU A 29 -21.28 -15.96 10.41
N LYS A 30 -21.31 -16.29 9.12
CA LYS A 30 -20.15 -16.88 8.41
C LYS A 30 -18.98 -15.91 8.33
N CYS A 31 -19.27 -14.63 8.13
CA CYS A 31 -18.23 -13.60 8.10
C CYS A 31 -17.57 -13.46 9.48
N PHE A 32 -18.35 -13.45 10.54
CA PHE A 32 -17.87 -13.43 11.92
C PHE A 32 -16.98 -14.65 12.22
N GLU A 33 -17.47 -15.86 11.95
CA GLU A 33 -16.72 -17.10 12.19
C GLU A 33 -15.37 -17.10 11.46
N GLY A 34 -15.34 -16.69 10.21
CA GLY A 34 -14.11 -16.61 9.42
C GLY A 34 -13.10 -15.59 9.98
N HIS A 35 -13.58 -14.40 10.37
CA HIS A 35 -12.70 -13.39 10.98
C HIS A 35 -12.23 -13.80 12.38
N LEU A 36 -13.05 -14.53 13.16
CA LEU A 36 -12.70 -14.95 14.51
C LEU A 36 -11.44 -15.82 14.52
N VAL A 37 -11.29 -16.73 13.56
CA VAL A 37 -10.09 -17.59 13.42
C VAL A 37 -8.81 -16.74 13.27
N LEU A 38 -8.85 -15.69 12.48
CA LEU A 38 -7.70 -14.79 12.29
C LEU A 38 -7.49 -13.85 13.47
N ALA A 39 -8.56 -13.38 14.09
CA ALA A 39 -8.53 -12.53 15.28
C ALA A 39 -7.93 -13.26 16.49
N GLU A 40 -8.23 -14.53 16.66
CA GLU A 40 -7.62 -15.38 17.72
C GLU A 40 -6.11 -15.57 17.50
N GLN A 41 -5.66 -15.55 16.26
CA GLN A 41 -4.23 -15.56 15.88
C GLN A 41 -3.55 -14.19 16.05
N GLY A 42 -4.30 -13.14 16.38
CA GLY A 42 -3.77 -11.79 16.63
C GLY A 42 -3.62 -10.94 15.36
N TYR A 43 -4.36 -11.25 14.28
CA TYR A 43 -4.35 -10.42 13.08
C TYR A 43 -5.18 -9.15 13.30
N PRO A 44 -4.56 -7.92 13.29
CA PRO A 44 -5.21 -6.71 13.79
C PRO A 44 -6.50 -6.32 13.07
N LEU A 45 -6.53 -6.42 11.72
CA LEU A 45 -7.74 -6.17 10.93
C LEU A 45 -8.89 -7.08 11.35
N ALA A 46 -8.62 -8.37 11.54
CA ALA A 46 -9.64 -9.33 11.96
C ALA A 46 -10.12 -9.04 13.39
N GLU A 47 -9.22 -8.65 14.30
CA GLU A 47 -9.60 -8.24 15.65
C GLU A 47 -10.52 -7.01 15.64
N CYS A 48 -10.23 -6.01 14.78
CA CYS A 48 -11.06 -4.83 14.59
C CYS A 48 -12.45 -5.22 14.07
N GLN A 49 -12.52 -6.09 13.07
CA GLN A 49 -13.77 -6.59 12.50
C GLN A 49 -14.60 -7.35 13.56
N ILE A 50 -14.00 -8.22 14.36
CA ILE A 50 -14.70 -8.92 15.46
C ILE A 50 -15.24 -7.92 16.50
N GLY A 51 -14.47 -6.85 16.80
CA GLY A 51 -14.96 -5.76 17.66
C GLY A 51 -16.22 -5.11 17.09
N TYR A 52 -16.25 -4.83 15.79
CA TYR A 52 -17.40 -4.27 15.09
C TYR A 52 -18.62 -5.22 15.10
N PHE A 53 -18.43 -6.52 14.85
CA PHE A 53 -19.50 -7.52 14.90
C PHE A 53 -20.19 -7.58 16.29
N TYR A 54 -19.41 -7.54 17.37
CA TYR A 54 -19.96 -7.50 18.71
C TYR A 54 -20.64 -6.16 19.05
N TYR A 55 -20.10 -5.05 18.54
CA TYR A 55 -20.68 -3.73 18.74
C TYR A 55 -22.07 -3.62 18.11
N ASP A 56 -22.21 -4.07 16.88
CA ASP A 56 -23.45 -3.93 16.11
C ASP A 56 -24.39 -5.12 16.23
N GLY A 57 -23.89 -6.28 16.68
CA GLY A 57 -24.66 -7.50 16.82
C GLY A 57 -24.89 -8.22 15.49
N LEU A 58 -23.93 -8.14 14.56
CA LEU A 58 -24.02 -8.76 13.25
C LEU A 58 -23.55 -10.22 13.30
N GLY A 59 -24.44 -11.17 13.06
CA GLY A 59 -24.13 -12.61 13.11
C GLY A 59 -23.76 -13.13 14.50
N VAL A 60 -23.78 -12.28 15.51
CA VAL A 60 -23.48 -12.60 16.91
C VAL A 60 -24.33 -11.70 17.83
N LYS A 61 -24.59 -12.16 19.03
CA LYS A 61 -25.30 -11.33 20.01
C LYS A 61 -24.48 -10.10 20.36
N LYS A 62 -25.10 -8.91 20.29
CA LYS A 62 -24.50 -7.63 20.68
C LYS A 62 -23.91 -7.71 22.10
N ASP A 63 -22.64 -7.34 22.23
CA ASP A 63 -21.89 -7.36 23.48
C ASP A 63 -20.85 -6.24 23.50
N PRO A 64 -21.19 -5.06 24.07
CA PRO A 64 -20.27 -3.92 24.07
C PRO A 64 -18.97 -4.19 24.83
N ALA A 65 -18.98 -5.02 25.86
CA ALA A 65 -17.76 -5.35 26.59
C ALA A 65 -16.78 -6.18 25.74
N LYS A 66 -17.31 -7.15 24.98
CA LYS A 66 -16.49 -7.90 24.01
C LYS A 66 -16.06 -7.04 22.84
N ALA A 67 -16.91 -6.12 22.37
CA ALA A 67 -16.53 -5.16 21.34
C ALA A 67 -15.31 -4.37 21.76
N VAL A 68 -15.32 -3.78 22.96
CA VAL A 68 -14.17 -3.06 23.52
C VAL A 68 -12.94 -3.95 23.67
N TRP A 69 -13.11 -5.17 24.14
CA TRP A 69 -11.99 -6.09 24.35
C TRP A 69 -11.26 -6.39 23.04
N TRP A 70 -12.00 -6.71 21.97
CA TRP A 70 -11.43 -7.00 20.66
C TRP A 70 -10.84 -5.75 20.00
N THR A 71 -11.57 -4.62 20.05
CA THR A 71 -11.10 -3.35 19.49
C THR A 71 -9.85 -2.86 20.20
N ARG A 72 -9.72 -3.05 21.52
CA ARG A 72 -8.49 -2.72 22.27
C ARG A 72 -7.30 -3.57 21.84
N ARG A 73 -7.52 -4.86 21.54
CA ARG A 73 -6.46 -5.71 20.98
C ARG A 73 -5.99 -5.19 19.61
N ALA A 74 -6.92 -4.92 18.70
CA ALA A 74 -6.62 -4.33 17.40
C ALA A 74 -5.84 -3.01 17.52
N ALA A 75 -6.30 -2.10 18.37
CA ALA A 75 -5.66 -0.81 18.63
C ALA A 75 -4.22 -0.97 19.17
N ASN A 76 -4.00 -1.91 20.09
CA ASN A 76 -2.68 -2.23 20.65
C ASN A 76 -1.75 -2.88 19.62
N HIS A 77 -2.29 -3.67 18.68
CA HIS A 77 -1.56 -4.25 17.56
C HIS A 77 -1.33 -3.26 16.41
N GLY A 78 -1.75 -2.00 16.58
CA GLY A 78 -1.46 -0.90 15.67
C GLY A 78 -2.53 -0.66 14.60
N ASP A 79 -3.67 -1.33 14.65
CA ASP A 79 -4.78 -1.10 13.73
C ASP A 79 -5.33 0.33 13.88
N ARG A 80 -5.28 1.12 12.81
CA ARG A 80 -5.71 2.53 12.87
C ARG A 80 -7.22 2.68 13.06
N ASP A 81 -8.01 1.78 12.47
CA ASP A 81 -9.46 1.78 12.59
C ASP A 81 -9.86 1.29 14.00
N GLY A 82 -9.14 0.30 14.53
CA GLY A 82 -9.26 -0.13 15.93
C GLY A 82 -8.90 0.97 16.93
N GLN A 83 -7.86 1.77 16.63
CA GLN A 83 -7.50 2.94 17.47
C GLN A 83 -8.59 4.01 17.45
N PHE A 84 -9.14 4.33 16.27
CA PHE A 84 -10.27 5.25 16.15
C PHE A 84 -11.51 4.75 16.90
N ASN A 85 -11.89 3.50 16.68
CA ASN A 85 -13.07 2.89 17.31
C ASN A 85 -12.92 2.81 18.84
N LEU A 86 -11.71 2.52 19.33
CA LEU A 86 -11.46 2.49 20.77
C LEU A 86 -11.56 3.90 21.39
N ALA A 87 -11.08 4.93 20.68
CA ALA A 87 -11.23 6.32 21.09
C ALA A 87 -12.71 6.70 21.20
N TRP A 88 -13.48 6.36 20.19
CA TRP A 88 -14.92 6.59 20.17
C TRP A 88 -15.65 5.85 21.31
N PHE A 89 -15.25 4.61 21.60
CA PHE A 89 -15.85 3.86 22.73
C PHE A 89 -15.59 4.55 24.08
N TYR A 90 -14.42 5.16 24.29
CA TYR A 90 -14.16 5.96 25.49
C TYR A 90 -14.92 7.29 25.49
N GLU A 91 -15.04 7.97 24.33
CA GLU A 91 -15.80 9.22 24.20
C GLU A 91 -17.29 9.01 24.53
N ASP A 92 -17.90 7.95 24.01
CA ASP A 92 -19.34 7.68 24.13
C ASP A 92 -19.70 6.68 25.25
N ALA A 93 -18.75 6.29 26.09
CA ALA A 93 -18.94 5.30 27.16
C ALA A 93 -19.50 3.95 26.68
N ILE A 94 -19.07 3.48 25.49
CA ILE A 94 -19.57 2.24 24.89
C ILE A 94 -18.81 1.04 25.47
N GLY A 95 -19.40 0.33 26.41
CA GLY A 95 -18.81 -0.86 27.05
C GLY A 95 -17.57 -0.57 27.92
N VAL A 96 -17.23 0.70 28.13
CA VAL A 96 -16.21 1.22 29.04
C VAL A 96 -16.74 2.48 29.73
N GLU A 97 -16.07 2.92 30.79
CA GLU A 97 -16.34 4.22 31.39
C GLU A 97 -15.89 5.35 30.45
N HIS A 98 -16.62 6.48 30.51
CA HIS A 98 -16.26 7.68 29.76
C HIS A 98 -14.88 8.19 30.18
N ASP A 99 -13.98 8.37 29.22
CA ASP A 99 -12.62 8.83 29.47
C ASP A 99 -12.08 9.61 28.26
N MET A 100 -12.15 10.95 28.33
CA MET A 100 -11.68 11.81 27.27
C MET A 100 -10.15 11.85 27.13
N GLU A 101 -9.40 11.50 28.16
CA GLU A 101 -7.93 11.40 28.04
C GLU A 101 -7.56 10.18 27.19
N GLN A 102 -8.21 9.03 27.46
CA GLN A 102 -8.04 7.85 26.63
C GLN A 102 -8.58 8.07 25.21
N ALA A 103 -9.72 8.72 25.04
CA ALA A 103 -10.25 9.05 23.72
C ALA A 103 -9.25 9.91 22.94
N ALA A 104 -8.74 10.99 23.53
CA ALA A 104 -7.74 11.86 22.89
C ALA A 104 -6.46 11.12 22.52
N PHE A 105 -5.96 10.26 23.41
CA PHE A 105 -4.76 9.45 23.15
C PHE A 105 -4.93 8.54 21.93
N TRP A 106 -6.06 7.83 21.84
CA TRP A 106 -6.30 6.91 20.74
C TRP A 106 -6.68 7.61 19.44
N TYR A 107 -7.46 8.72 19.48
CA TYR A 107 -7.70 9.56 18.30
C TYR A 107 -6.40 10.11 17.72
N ARG A 108 -5.50 10.60 18.57
CA ARG A 108 -4.19 11.05 18.14
C ARG A 108 -3.40 9.94 17.46
N LYS A 109 -3.38 8.72 18.01
CA LYS A 109 -2.70 7.58 17.38
C LYS A 109 -3.27 7.22 16.02
N ALA A 110 -4.58 7.19 15.86
CA ALA A 110 -5.23 6.93 14.59
C ALA A 110 -4.97 8.06 13.58
N ALA A 111 -5.05 9.33 14.00
CA ALA A 111 -4.78 10.50 13.17
C ALA A 111 -3.34 10.49 12.63
N LEU A 112 -2.37 10.03 13.43
CA LEU A 112 -0.98 9.87 13.02
C LEU A 112 -0.76 8.78 11.96
N GLN A 113 -1.74 7.91 11.78
CA GLN A 113 -1.80 6.89 10.73
C GLN A 113 -2.70 7.28 9.54
N ASP A 114 -2.97 8.58 9.36
CA ASP A 114 -3.85 9.11 8.29
C ASP A 114 -5.29 8.56 8.32
N HIS A 115 -5.84 8.37 9.50
CA HIS A 115 -7.26 8.07 9.64
C HIS A 115 -8.05 9.38 9.58
N ASP A 116 -8.77 9.62 8.48
CA ASP A 116 -9.42 10.92 8.18
C ASP A 116 -10.36 11.38 9.29
N LEU A 117 -11.25 10.50 9.77
CA LEU A 117 -12.19 10.83 10.87
C LEU A 117 -11.46 11.14 12.19
N ALA A 118 -10.33 10.49 12.45
CA ALA A 118 -9.55 10.78 13.64
C ALA A 118 -8.85 12.15 13.54
N ILE A 119 -8.40 12.53 12.36
CA ILE A 119 -7.84 13.86 12.09
C ILE A 119 -8.90 14.93 12.36
N ASP A 120 -10.11 14.73 11.89
CA ASP A 120 -11.21 15.67 12.10
C ASP A 120 -11.65 15.72 13.56
N LYS A 121 -11.70 14.59 14.25
CA LYS A 121 -11.96 14.54 15.71
C LYS A 121 -10.84 15.25 16.51
N CYS A 122 -9.58 15.09 16.14
CA CYS A 122 -8.49 15.82 16.81
C CYS A 122 -8.65 17.33 16.64
N LYS A 123 -9.06 17.82 15.46
CA LYS A 123 -9.35 19.25 15.23
C LYS A 123 -10.52 19.72 16.07
N GLU A 124 -11.64 18.95 16.07
CA GLU A 124 -12.86 19.27 16.84
C GLU A 124 -12.56 19.38 18.36
N LEU A 125 -11.78 18.45 18.89
CA LEU A 125 -11.45 18.36 20.31
C LEU A 125 -10.22 19.22 20.72
N GLY A 126 -9.60 19.95 19.78
CA GLY A 126 -8.41 20.76 20.03
C GLY A 126 -7.17 19.94 20.42
N ILE A 127 -7.10 18.69 19.98
CA ILE A 127 -5.96 17.79 20.23
C ILE A 127 -4.84 18.18 19.27
N SER A 128 -3.71 18.68 19.79
CA SER A 128 -2.55 19.03 18.97
C SER A 128 -1.90 17.80 18.36
N LEU A 129 -1.57 17.91 17.07
CA LEU A 129 -0.78 16.94 16.34
C LEU A 129 0.62 17.49 15.97
N ASP A 130 0.96 18.71 16.41
CA ASP A 130 2.10 19.47 15.89
C ASP A 130 3.44 18.77 16.13
N ASP A 131 3.70 18.26 17.32
CA ASP A 131 4.95 17.55 17.64
C ASP A 131 5.11 16.25 16.85
N ALA A 132 3.99 15.66 16.44
CA ALA A 132 3.95 14.41 15.71
C ALA A 132 3.86 14.61 14.19
N ILE A 133 3.47 15.79 13.70
CA ILE A 133 3.43 16.12 12.27
C ILE A 133 4.86 16.19 11.70
N ALA A 134 5.82 16.75 12.43
CA ALA A 134 7.22 16.79 12.01
C ALA A 134 7.81 15.38 11.85
N ASP A 135 7.56 14.49 12.82
CA ASP A 135 7.93 13.08 12.74
C ASP A 135 7.17 12.34 11.64
N ARG A 136 5.90 12.67 11.43
CA ARG A 136 5.05 12.11 10.38
C ARG A 136 5.54 12.50 8.98
N GLU A 137 5.91 13.75 8.72
CA GLU A 137 6.49 14.17 7.43
C GLU A 137 7.82 13.48 7.15
N GLY A 138 8.65 13.28 8.17
CA GLY A 138 9.87 12.48 8.07
C GLY A 138 9.57 11.02 7.72
N LEU A 139 8.60 10.39 8.40
CA LEU A 139 8.19 9.02 8.15
C LEU A 139 7.47 8.82 6.80
N ARG A 140 6.71 9.82 6.32
CA ARG A 140 6.09 9.79 4.99
C ARG A 140 7.11 9.75 3.85
N LYS A 141 8.29 10.35 4.06
CA LYS A 141 9.37 10.37 3.07
C LYS A 141 10.12 9.04 3.01
N VAL A 142 10.03 8.21 4.05
CA VAL A 142 10.72 6.91 4.11
C VAL A 142 9.82 5.81 3.55
N LEU A 143 9.81 5.68 2.24
CA LEU A 143 9.15 4.58 1.57
C LEU A 143 10.04 3.33 1.66
N LYS A 144 9.55 2.27 2.32
CA LYS A 144 10.22 0.95 2.32
C LYS A 144 9.69 0.13 1.15
N CYS A 145 10.56 -0.67 0.56
CA CYS A 145 10.20 -1.57 -0.54
C CYS A 145 10.56 -3.01 -0.18
N ARG A 146 9.65 -3.92 -0.44
CA ARG A 146 9.86 -5.37 -0.42
C ARG A 146 9.56 -5.95 -1.78
N VAL A 147 10.32 -6.97 -2.16
CA VAL A 147 10.08 -7.75 -3.37
C VAL A 147 9.67 -9.17 -3.01
N PHE A 148 8.86 -9.77 -3.86
CA PHE A 148 8.30 -11.12 -3.71
C PHE A 148 8.47 -11.87 -5.03
N PRO A 149 8.42 -13.22 -5.03
CA PRO A 149 8.33 -14.00 -6.26
C PRO A 149 7.14 -13.53 -7.12
N LEU A 150 7.24 -13.74 -8.43
CA LEU A 150 6.15 -13.46 -9.37
C LEU A 150 4.86 -14.16 -8.96
N ASN A 151 3.74 -13.44 -9.13
CA ASN A 151 2.39 -13.92 -8.80
C ASN A 151 2.20 -14.26 -7.31
N TYR A 152 2.97 -13.64 -6.44
CA TYR A 152 2.80 -13.75 -5.00
C TYR A 152 1.63 -12.89 -4.51
N LEU A 153 1.43 -11.70 -5.12
CA LEU A 153 0.38 -10.77 -4.74
C LEU A 153 -0.94 -11.13 -5.45
N PRO A 154 -2.09 -11.01 -4.77
CA PRO A 154 -3.39 -11.35 -5.33
C PRO A 154 -3.88 -10.38 -6.40
N SER A 155 -3.37 -9.14 -6.39
CA SER A 155 -3.71 -8.10 -7.35
C SER A 155 -2.60 -7.06 -7.44
N TYR A 156 -2.58 -6.32 -8.55
CA TYR A 156 -1.59 -5.29 -8.83
C TYR A 156 -2.28 -3.96 -9.13
N LYS A 157 -1.77 -2.89 -8.53
CA LYS A 157 -2.22 -1.52 -8.78
C LYS A 157 -1.34 -0.81 -9.81
N TYR A 158 -0.05 -1.12 -9.79
CA TYR A 158 0.95 -0.47 -10.62
C TYR A 158 1.77 -1.47 -11.41
N THR A 159 2.38 -0.96 -12.47
CA THR A 159 3.47 -1.62 -13.19
C THR A 159 4.72 -0.74 -13.12
N VAL A 160 5.89 -1.35 -13.04
CA VAL A 160 7.19 -0.66 -13.05
C VAL A 160 8.10 -1.35 -14.04
N ILE A 161 8.77 -0.58 -14.88
CA ILE A 161 9.62 -1.10 -15.94
C ILE A 161 11.05 -0.60 -15.78
N CYS A 162 11.98 -1.52 -15.56
CA CYS A 162 13.42 -1.27 -15.59
C CYS A 162 13.92 -1.49 -17.02
N SER A 163 14.09 -0.41 -17.78
CA SER A 163 14.45 -0.47 -19.19
C SER A 163 15.97 -0.41 -19.37
N ASN A 164 16.54 -1.36 -20.11
CA ASN A 164 17.98 -1.43 -20.43
C ASN A 164 18.19 -1.36 -21.94
N TYR A 165 19.05 -0.44 -22.36
CA TYR A 165 19.46 -0.28 -23.76
C TYR A 165 20.99 -0.30 -23.87
N LYS A 166 21.53 -1.31 -24.52
CA LYS A 166 22.98 -1.48 -24.72
C LYS A 166 23.81 -1.37 -23.43
N GLY A 167 23.32 -1.99 -22.36
CA GLY A 167 23.96 -2.01 -21.04
C GLY A 167 23.66 -0.80 -20.15
N LYS A 168 22.95 0.22 -20.64
CA LYS A 168 22.57 1.41 -19.86
C LYS A 168 21.13 1.38 -19.43
N TRP A 169 20.85 1.85 -18.22
CA TRP A 169 19.51 2.02 -17.70
C TRP A 169 18.87 3.29 -18.25
N ILE A 170 17.61 3.18 -18.70
CA ILE A 170 16.83 4.32 -19.18
C ILE A 170 15.93 4.78 -18.04
N LEU A 171 15.99 6.06 -17.73
CA LEU A 171 15.13 6.74 -16.77
C LEU A 171 14.43 7.91 -17.45
N SER A 172 13.26 8.27 -16.98
CA SER A 172 12.46 9.39 -17.46
C SER A 172 12.51 10.55 -16.47
N LYS A 173 12.39 11.77 -16.95
CA LYS A 173 12.36 12.98 -16.12
C LYS A 173 11.05 13.71 -16.34
N HIS A 174 10.27 13.85 -15.29
CA HIS A 174 8.97 14.53 -15.34
C HIS A 174 9.13 16.07 -15.45
N LYS A 175 8.31 16.74 -16.25
CA LYS A 175 8.35 18.21 -16.48
C LYS A 175 8.31 19.06 -15.21
N LYS A 176 7.69 18.55 -14.13
CA LYS A 176 7.51 19.27 -12.85
C LYS A 176 8.51 18.88 -11.77
N ARG A 177 9.48 17.98 -12.06
CA ARG A 177 10.42 17.46 -11.07
C ARG A 177 11.84 17.56 -11.62
N ASP A 178 12.81 17.80 -10.73
CA ASP A 178 14.24 17.73 -11.08
C ASP A 178 14.86 16.40 -10.63
N THR A 179 14.10 15.33 -10.77
CA THR A 179 14.50 13.97 -10.37
C THR A 179 14.21 12.99 -11.48
N TRP A 180 15.00 11.91 -11.50
CA TRP A 180 14.82 10.82 -12.45
C TRP A 180 13.91 9.73 -11.87
N GLU A 181 13.08 9.16 -12.71
CA GLU A 181 12.14 8.10 -12.29
C GLU A 181 12.14 6.92 -13.27
N THR A 182 11.86 5.76 -12.73
CA THR A 182 11.63 4.53 -13.47
C THR A 182 10.31 4.64 -14.21
N GLN A 183 10.22 4.18 -15.46
CA GLN A 183 8.95 4.12 -16.18
C GLN A 183 7.93 3.28 -15.39
N GLY A 184 6.68 3.72 -15.38
CA GLY A 184 5.61 2.97 -14.74
C GLY A 184 4.42 3.80 -14.33
N GLY A 185 3.29 3.15 -14.20
CA GLY A 185 2.03 3.81 -13.83
C GLY A 185 0.95 2.83 -13.39
N HIS A 186 -0.26 3.34 -13.32
CA HIS A 186 -1.41 2.55 -12.92
C HIS A 186 -1.80 1.53 -14.00
N ILE A 187 -2.25 0.37 -13.56
CA ILE A 187 -2.90 -0.62 -14.41
C ILE A 187 -4.35 -0.17 -14.58
N GLU A 188 -4.77 0.09 -15.81
CA GLU A 188 -6.13 0.52 -16.11
C GLU A 188 -7.13 -0.65 -16.11
N ASN A 189 -8.43 -0.31 -16.04
CA ASN A 189 -9.47 -1.34 -16.03
C ASN A 189 -9.44 -2.19 -17.33
N GLY A 190 -9.22 -3.48 -17.15
CA GLY A 190 -9.15 -4.46 -18.25
C GLY A 190 -7.76 -4.68 -18.81
N GLU A 191 -6.75 -3.92 -18.37
CA GLU A 191 -5.36 -4.18 -18.73
C GLU A 191 -4.75 -5.29 -17.88
N THR A 192 -3.91 -6.10 -18.50
CA THR A 192 -2.94 -6.94 -17.76
C THR A 192 -1.75 -6.10 -17.33
N PRO A 193 -0.99 -6.52 -16.30
CA PRO A 193 0.24 -5.82 -15.89
C PRO A 193 1.25 -5.62 -17.02
N LEU A 194 1.32 -6.57 -17.97
CA LEU A 194 2.23 -6.48 -19.13
C LEU A 194 1.76 -5.46 -20.17
N GLU A 195 0.45 -5.36 -20.40
CA GLU A 195 -0.10 -4.35 -21.33
C GLU A 195 0.12 -2.95 -20.77
N ALA A 196 -0.18 -2.74 -19.50
CA ALA A 196 0.12 -1.49 -18.81
C ALA A 196 1.62 -1.15 -18.86
N ALA A 197 2.50 -2.13 -18.64
CA ALA A 197 3.95 -1.93 -18.72
C ALA A 197 4.40 -1.45 -20.11
N LYS A 198 3.85 -2.02 -21.16
CA LYS A 198 4.18 -1.61 -22.55
C LYS A 198 3.65 -0.23 -22.89
N ARG A 199 2.45 0.13 -22.43
CA ARG A 199 1.85 1.45 -22.60
C ARG A 199 2.68 2.51 -21.89
N GLU A 200 2.93 2.35 -20.58
CA GLU A 200 3.71 3.29 -19.77
C GLU A 200 5.13 3.45 -20.29
N MET A 201 5.79 2.35 -20.67
CA MET A 201 7.13 2.39 -21.28
C MET A 201 7.16 3.26 -22.54
N PHE A 202 6.15 3.14 -23.41
CA PHE A 202 6.05 3.97 -24.61
C PHE A 202 5.76 5.44 -24.27
N GLU A 203 4.76 5.70 -23.41
CA GLU A 203 4.32 7.05 -23.05
C GLU A 203 5.41 7.86 -22.35
N GLU A 204 6.19 7.21 -21.48
CA GLU A 204 7.19 7.87 -20.67
C GLU A 204 8.63 7.88 -21.26
N SER A 205 8.90 7.08 -22.31
CA SER A 205 10.26 7.00 -22.86
C SER A 205 10.34 6.91 -24.38
N GLY A 206 9.23 6.74 -25.10
CA GLY A 206 9.22 6.54 -26.55
C GLY A 206 9.76 5.18 -26.99
N ILE A 207 9.99 4.24 -26.10
CA ILE A 207 10.47 2.88 -26.43
C ILE A 207 9.35 2.12 -27.14
N ARG A 208 9.61 1.63 -28.34
CA ARG A 208 8.64 0.90 -29.18
C ARG A 208 8.96 -0.58 -29.33
N VAL A 209 10.23 -0.94 -29.30
CA VAL A 209 10.69 -2.31 -29.51
C VAL A 209 11.58 -2.74 -28.37
N ALA A 210 11.08 -3.66 -27.58
CA ALA A 210 11.80 -4.26 -26.46
C ALA A 210 11.26 -5.67 -26.19
N ASP A 211 12.15 -6.55 -25.71
CA ASP A 211 11.74 -7.79 -25.06
C ASP A 211 11.42 -7.50 -23.58
N VAL A 212 10.20 -7.80 -23.15
CA VAL A 212 9.73 -7.45 -21.81
C VAL A 212 9.51 -8.72 -21.00
N TYR A 213 10.24 -8.83 -19.90
CA TYR A 213 10.24 -9.99 -19.01
C TYR A 213 9.70 -9.61 -17.62
N PRO A 214 8.78 -10.39 -17.04
CA PRO A 214 8.38 -10.18 -15.66
C PRO A 214 9.52 -10.55 -14.71
N VAL A 215 9.75 -9.74 -13.69
CA VAL A 215 10.89 -9.87 -12.76
C VAL A 215 10.43 -10.35 -11.38
N CYS A 216 9.56 -9.59 -10.76
CA CYS A 216 9.09 -9.84 -9.40
C CYS A 216 7.84 -9.00 -9.09
N ASP A 217 7.16 -9.35 -8.02
CA ASP A 217 6.17 -8.48 -7.41
C ASP A 217 6.83 -7.55 -6.42
N TYR A 218 6.29 -6.34 -6.21
CA TYR A 218 6.78 -5.43 -5.20
C TYR A 218 5.66 -4.86 -4.33
N TRP A 219 6.05 -4.49 -3.11
CA TRP A 219 5.22 -3.77 -2.16
C TRP A 219 6.01 -2.60 -1.59
N GLY A 220 5.60 -1.39 -1.98
CA GLY A 220 6.08 -0.14 -1.42
C GLY A 220 5.20 0.28 -0.26
N PHE A 221 5.78 0.64 0.87
CA PHE A 221 5.03 1.02 2.05
C PHE A 221 5.79 2.00 2.94
N ASN A 222 5.05 2.85 3.57
CA ASN A 222 5.42 3.59 4.77
C ASN A 222 4.30 3.41 5.81
N PRO A 223 4.39 4.00 7.02
CA PRO A 223 3.33 3.85 8.02
C PRO A 223 1.94 4.29 7.58
N PHE A 224 1.82 5.08 6.50
CA PHE A 224 0.60 5.76 6.09
C PHE A 224 0.06 5.29 4.74
N ARG A 225 0.92 4.79 3.86
CA ARG A 225 0.55 4.43 2.49
C ARG A 225 1.21 3.12 2.09
N CYS A 226 0.53 2.40 1.24
CA CYS A 226 1.09 1.26 0.56
C CYS A 226 0.72 1.30 -0.93
N SER A 227 1.61 0.75 -1.74
CA SER A 227 1.37 0.50 -3.16
C SER A 227 1.98 -0.84 -3.53
N ASN A 228 1.37 -1.51 -4.47
CA ASN A 228 1.88 -2.77 -4.97
C ASN A 228 1.90 -2.78 -6.49
N GLY A 229 2.69 -3.66 -7.04
CA GLY A 229 2.72 -3.83 -8.49
C GLY A 229 3.64 -4.95 -8.93
N MET A 230 3.67 -5.13 -10.24
CA MET A 230 4.58 -6.06 -10.90
C MET A 230 5.72 -5.28 -11.56
N VAL A 231 6.94 -5.81 -11.40
CA VAL A 231 8.16 -5.25 -12.00
C VAL A 231 8.51 -6.02 -13.26
N PHE A 232 8.86 -5.28 -14.30
CA PHE A 232 9.33 -5.80 -15.57
C PHE A 232 10.74 -5.34 -15.89
N LEU A 233 11.50 -6.17 -16.59
CA LEU A 233 12.74 -5.81 -17.30
C LEU A 233 12.41 -5.65 -18.76
N ALA A 234 12.75 -4.52 -19.36
CA ALA A 234 12.70 -4.32 -20.80
C ALA A 234 14.11 -4.30 -21.39
N VAL A 235 14.44 -5.28 -22.22
CA VAL A 235 15.66 -5.26 -23.05
C VAL A 235 15.32 -4.53 -24.34
N VAL A 236 15.78 -3.29 -24.44
CA VAL A 236 15.36 -2.33 -25.47
C VAL A 236 16.19 -2.52 -26.75
N HIS A 237 15.52 -2.59 -27.90
CA HIS A 237 16.12 -2.69 -29.21
C HIS A 237 16.14 -1.36 -29.96
N SER A 238 15.11 -0.54 -29.78
CA SER A 238 15.05 0.80 -30.39
C SER A 238 14.24 1.77 -29.53
N ILE A 239 14.68 3.03 -29.56
CA ILE A 239 14.02 4.14 -28.90
C ILE A 239 13.56 5.10 -30.01
N GLY A 240 12.28 5.48 -29.99
CA GLY A 240 11.72 6.50 -30.87
C GLY A 240 11.77 7.89 -30.26
N GLU A 241 11.02 8.81 -30.85
CA GLU A 241 10.80 10.12 -30.25
C GLU A 241 9.94 9.98 -29.00
N LEU A 242 10.27 10.77 -27.97
CA LEU A 242 9.47 10.86 -26.75
C LEU A 242 8.09 11.44 -27.10
N PRO A 243 6.99 10.74 -26.81
CA PRO A 243 5.64 11.27 -27.09
C PRO A 243 5.36 12.55 -26.30
N GLU A 244 4.39 13.33 -26.75
CA GLU A 244 3.87 14.40 -25.94
C GLU A 244 3.16 13.83 -24.69
N SER A 245 3.83 13.92 -23.56
CA SER A 245 3.41 13.37 -22.28
C SER A 245 3.78 14.32 -21.14
N GLU A 246 3.67 13.88 -19.93
CA GLU A 246 4.17 14.61 -18.75
C GLU A 246 5.71 14.55 -18.60
N MET A 247 6.39 13.70 -19.39
CA MET A 247 7.84 13.58 -19.36
C MET A 247 8.52 14.66 -20.20
N GLN A 248 9.65 15.16 -19.70
CA GLN A 248 10.46 16.20 -20.35
C GLN A 248 11.55 15.59 -21.22
N GLU A 249 12.23 14.57 -20.71
CA GLU A 249 13.39 13.95 -21.33
C GLU A 249 13.61 12.53 -20.80
N ILE A 250 14.42 11.75 -21.51
CA ILE A 250 14.96 10.48 -21.05
C ILE A 250 16.46 10.59 -20.87
N GLY A 251 16.99 9.90 -19.84
CA GLY A 251 18.43 9.76 -19.60
C GLY A 251 18.88 8.32 -19.68
N MET A 252 20.15 8.11 -20.07
CA MET A 252 20.78 6.81 -20.11
C MET A 252 21.96 6.76 -19.14
N PHE A 253 21.94 5.83 -18.22
CA PHE A 253 22.84 5.76 -17.09
C PHE A 253 23.53 4.40 -17.01
N ASP A 254 24.84 4.40 -16.76
CA ASP A 254 25.57 3.16 -16.45
C ASP A 254 25.21 2.64 -15.05
N GLU A 255 24.99 3.56 -14.10
CA GLU A 255 24.50 3.32 -12.74
C GLU A 255 23.33 4.27 -12.45
N LEU A 256 22.49 3.94 -11.48
CA LEU A 256 21.38 4.81 -11.10
C LEU A 256 21.88 6.15 -10.55
N PRO A 257 21.32 7.30 -10.99
CA PRO A 257 21.70 8.60 -10.47
C PRO A 257 21.24 8.81 -9.02
N ASP A 258 21.91 9.70 -8.28
CA ASP A 258 21.61 9.99 -6.88
C ASP A 258 20.25 10.70 -6.71
N ASN A 259 19.85 11.52 -7.71
CA ASN A 259 18.62 12.32 -7.65
C ASN A 259 17.39 11.56 -8.19
N LEU A 260 17.12 10.39 -7.64
CA LEU A 260 15.94 9.60 -7.98
C LEU A 260 14.67 10.16 -7.31
N THR A 261 13.53 10.09 -8.02
CA THR A 261 12.20 10.39 -7.47
C THR A 261 11.84 9.42 -6.32
N TYR A 262 12.26 8.15 -6.44
CA TYR A 262 11.99 7.09 -5.46
C TYR A 262 13.29 6.42 -4.98
N PRO A 263 14.16 7.12 -4.24
CA PRO A 263 15.51 6.63 -3.90
C PRO A 263 15.53 5.39 -2.99
N GLN A 264 14.43 5.08 -2.29
CA GLN A 264 14.33 3.88 -1.45
C GLN A 264 13.73 2.68 -2.18
N THR A 265 13.03 2.91 -3.30
CA THR A 265 12.33 1.86 -4.06
C THR A 265 13.09 1.47 -5.31
N SER A 266 13.44 2.44 -6.16
CA SER A 266 14.07 2.16 -7.45
C SER A 266 15.32 1.29 -7.35
N PRO A 267 16.31 1.53 -6.45
CA PRO A 267 17.49 0.67 -6.36
C PRO A 267 17.20 -0.78 -5.99
N VAL A 268 16.09 -1.01 -5.23
CA VAL A 268 15.68 -2.37 -4.88
C VAL A 268 15.15 -3.11 -6.11
N LEU A 269 14.31 -2.44 -6.90
CA LEU A 269 13.70 -3.02 -8.11
C LEU A 269 14.74 -3.26 -9.21
N TYR A 270 15.64 -2.29 -9.42
CA TYR A 270 16.73 -2.42 -10.41
C TYR A 270 17.69 -3.56 -10.09
N ARG A 271 17.97 -3.82 -8.81
CA ARG A 271 18.79 -4.97 -8.40
C ARG A 271 18.17 -6.30 -8.80
N GLU A 272 16.86 -6.44 -8.72
CA GLU A 272 16.17 -7.66 -9.16
C GLU A 272 16.15 -7.75 -10.70
N ALA A 273 15.91 -6.65 -11.38
CA ALA A 273 15.98 -6.59 -12.84
C ALA A 273 17.40 -6.93 -13.38
N GLU A 274 18.44 -6.43 -12.72
CA GLU A 274 19.84 -6.74 -13.09
C GLU A 274 20.18 -8.22 -12.95
N LYS A 275 19.69 -8.88 -11.89
CA LYS A 275 19.87 -10.33 -11.74
C LYS A 275 19.27 -11.11 -12.90
N LEU A 276 18.09 -10.69 -13.39
CA LEU A 276 17.47 -11.31 -14.54
C LEU A 276 18.22 -10.98 -15.83
N LEU A 277 18.64 -9.72 -16.02
CA LEU A 277 19.40 -9.27 -17.20
C LEU A 277 20.68 -10.10 -17.38
N ARG A 278 21.44 -10.31 -16.31
CA ARG A 278 22.65 -11.15 -16.33
C ARG A 278 22.33 -12.58 -16.76
N ARG A 279 21.27 -13.20 -16.22
CA ARG A 279 20.87 -14.57 -16.59
C ARG A 279 20.49 -14.70 -18.07
N ILE A 280 19.82 -13.68 -18.63
CA ILE A 280 19.43 -13.67 -20.04
C ILE A 280 20.65 -13.46 -20.94
N SER A 281 21.64 -12.66 -20.50
CA SER A 281 22.85 -12.39 -21.25
C SER A 281 23.84 -13.56 -21.27
N ASP A 282 23.81 -14.42 -20.25
CA ASP A 282 24.67 -15.61 -20.11
C ASP A 282 24.06 -16.85 -20.78
N ALA A 283 22.80 -16.81 -21.25
CA ALA A 283 22.06 -17.90 -21.88
C ALA A 283 22.14 -17.86 -23.40
#